data_bf40683ac5b7c00928294fbb5b403394
#
_entry.id   bf40683ac5b7c00928294fbb5b403394
#
_cell.length_a   1.000
_cell.length_b   1.000
_cell.length_c   1.000
_cell.angle_alpha   90.00
_cell.angle_beta   90.00
_cell.angle_gamma   90.00
#
_symmetry.space_group_name_H-M   'P 1'
#
loop_
_entity.id
_entity.type
_entity.pdbx_description
1 polymer ?
#
loop_
_entity_poly.entity_id
_entity_poly.type
_entity_poly.pdbx_seq_one_letter_code
_entity_poly.pdbx_strand_id
1 'polypeptide(L)'
;MTNGACYNHANLQARRYFVDNCFVEAVISLPAKLFNFTALPLTMIVFSNRKSAVRMIDATKMFTKGRRTNILSDKNIEDILFAYNNDTENSISVGNTELKVNEYALSPQRFLTKNITFNNGMPFKDVIKKIKRATPVSASALDRMSSNEETNIKYLRLQDIQSGIIRDDLHCLKEIEPRQVQYLLKDEDLILSKIGFPYKVAVAKIVPGQSVLPVGNMYAIELDTTKVNPYYIKSFFESEQGAAALKSITTGETIPIISVDRLKNLQVPVPDMAEQNKIANKYLAVLDEIQVLKLKLQKATDRLNNVFDEMKERI
;
A
#
# COMPACT_ATOMS: atom_id res chain seq x y z
N MET A 1 5.98 -23.91 8.50
CA MET A 1 5.23 -23.87 7.21
C MET A 1 5.51 -22.58 6.47
N THR A 2 5.14 -22.46 5.20
CA THR A 2 5.24 -21.17 4.46
C THR A 2 4.16 -20.21 4.94
N ASN A 3 4.48 -18.92 4.99
CA ASN A 3 3.57 -17.88 5.45
C ASN A 3 2.24 -17.84 4.68
N GLY A 4 2.25 -18.19 3.38
CA GLY A 4 1.04 -18.26 2.57
C GLY A 4 -0.05 -19.16 3.15
N ALA A 5 0.28 -20.26 3.80
CA ALA A 5 -0.70 -21.14 4.44
C ALA A 5 -1.46 -20.45 5.60
N CYS A 6 -0.86 -19.42 6.20
CA CYS A 6 -1.43 -18.71 7.34
C CYS A 6 -2.54 -17.72 6.96
N TYR A 7 -2.67 -17.34 5.68
CA TYR A 7 -3.66 -16.34 5.27
C TYR A 7 -4.35 -16.59 3.93
N ASN A 8 -3.84 -17.52 3.08
CA ASN A 8 -4.45 -17.77 1.78
C ASN A 8 -5.81 -18.49 1.89
N HIS A 9 -6.70 -18.21 0.91
CA HIS A 9 -8.05 -18.79 0.88
C HIS A 9 -8.03 -20.31 0.77
N ALA A 10 -7.07 -20.91 0.06
CA ALA A 10 -6.94 -22.36 -0.09
C ALA A 10 -6.86 -23.12 1.25
N ASN A 11 -6.27 -22.50 2.28
CA ASN A 11 -6.10 -23.10 3.60
C ASN A 11 -7.10 -22.59 4.65
N LEU A 12 -8.13 -21.84 4.25
CA LEU A 12 -9.10 -21.23 5.17
C LEU A 12 -9.82 -22.29 6.02
N GLN A 13 -10.26 -23.39 5.43
CA GLN A 13 -10.99 -24.43 6.15
C GLN A 13 -10.14 -25.08 7.25
N ALA A 14 -8.86 -25.33 6.98
CA ALA A 14 -7.94 -25.87 7.98
C ALA A 14 -7.72 -24.87 9.13
N ARG A 15 -7.45 -23.60 8.82
CA ARG A 15 -7.29 -22.56 9.85
C ARG A 15 -8.55 -22.41 10.71
N ARG A 16 -9.72 -22.39 10.05
CA ARG A 16 -11.01 -22.34 10.75
C ARG A 16 -11.16 -23.51 11.71
N TYR A 17 -10.88 -24.71 11.28
CA TYR A 17 -10.96 -25.90 12.12
C TYR A 17 -10.07 -25.78 13.37
N PHE A 18 -8.81 -25.44 13.20
CA PHE A 18 -7.87 -25.34 14.33
C PHE A 18 -8.21 -24.21 15.31
N VAL A 19 -8.65 -23.04 14.81
CA VAL A 19 -9.03 -21.89 15.65
C VAL A 19 -10.34 -22.14 16.35
N ASP A 20 -11.37 -22.65 15.65
CA ASP A 20 -12.69 -22.91 16.26
C ASP A 20 -12.64 -23.99 17.35
N ASN A 21 -11.72 -24.95 17.22
CA ASN A 21 -11.50 -25.97 18.24
C ASN A 21 -10.47 -25.57 19.31
N CYS A 22 -9.99 -24.32 19.28
CA CYS A 22 -9.04 -23.78 20.26
C CYS A 22 -7.72 -24.55 20.34
N PHE A 23 -7.24 -25.08 19.20
CA PHE A 23 -6.01 -25.87 19.14
C PHE A 23 -4.76 -25.04 18.84
N VAL A 24 -4.89 -23.79 18.42
CA VAL A 24 -3.73 -22.92 18.16
C VAL A 24 -3.36 -22.18 19.45
N GLU A 25 -2.12 -22.35 19.90
CA GLU A 25 -1.57 -21.67 21.07
C GLU A 25 -0.77 -20.44 20.67
N ALA A 26 0.14 -20.60 19.69
CA ALA A 26 0.96 -19.49 19.22
C ALA A 26 1.25 -19.58 17.73
N VAL A 27 1.48 -18.41 17.14
CA VAL A 27 1.95 -18.23 15.77
C VAL A 27 3.16 -17.30 15.79
N ILE A 28 4.29 -17.79 15.30
CA ILE A 28 5.58 -17.10 15.33
C ILE A 28 6.07 -16.93 13.89
N SER A 29 6.11 -15.70 13.41
CA SER A 29 6.76 -15.37 12.13
C SER A 29 8.27 -15.34 12.31
N LEU A 30 8.98 -16.24 11.64
CA LEU A 30 10.42 -16.41 11.74
C LEU A 30 11.16 -15.55 10.69
N PRO A 31 12.43 -15.21 10.93
CA PRO A 31 13.26 -14.50 9.98
C PRO A 31 13.40 -15.22 8.64
N ALA A 32 13.52 -14.46 7.55
CA ALA A 32 13.89 -15.00 6.25
C ALA A 32 15.31 -15.60 6.28
N LYS A 33 15.61 -16.48 5.33
CA LYS A 33 16.94 -17.09 5.18
C LYS A 33 17.48 -17.82 6.41
N LEU A 34 16.62 -18.41 7.24
CA LEU A 34 17.05 -19.29 8.34
C LEU A 34 17.51 -20.67 7.84
N PHE A 35 17.04 -21.11 6.71
CA PHE A 35 17.30 -22.44 6.17
C PHE A 35 18.02 -22.35 4.83
N ASN A 36 18.96 -23.28 4.58
CA ASN A 36 19.77 -23.29 3.36
C ASN A 36 18.95 -23.53 2.07
N PHE A 37 17.77 -24.16 2.19
CA PHE A 37 16.94 -24.54 1.06
C PHE A 37 15.87 -23.50 0.68
N THR A 38 15.70 -22.44 1.48
CA THR A 38 14.74 -21.39 1.19
C THR A 38 15.18 -20.02 1.71
N ALA A 39 14.99 -19.00 0.88
CA ALA A 39 15.16 -17.61 1.28
C ALA A 39 13.86 -17.00 1.86
N LEU A 40 12.74 -17.73 1.78
CA LEU A 40 11.44 -17.23 2.24
C LEU A 40 11.36 -17.28 3.77
N PRO A 41 10.68 -16.31 4.38
CA PRO A 41 10.33 -16.38 5.79
C PRO A 41 9.36 -17.54 6.03
N LEU A 42 9.45 -18.16 7.19
CA LEU A 42 8.58 -19.26 7.60
C LEU A 42 7.79 -18.87 8.83
N THR A 43 6.65 -19.55 9.03
CA THR A 43 5.84 -19.44 10.23
C THR A 43 5.88 -20.74 11.02
N MET A 44 6.13 -20.62 12.30
CA MET A 44 5.95 -21.71 13.27
C MET A 44 4.56 -21.57 13.90
N ILE A 45 3.81 -22.66 13.95
CA ILE A 45 2.53 -22.71 14.68
C ILE A 45 2.71 -23.70 15.83
N VAL A 46 2.39 -23.26 17.03
CA VAL A 46 2.36 -24.09 18.23
C VAL A 46 0.92 -24.50 18.46
N PHE A 47 0.72 -25.81 18.55
CA PHE A 47 -0.59 -26.39 18.84
C PHE A 47 -0.65 -26.86 20.29
N SER A 48 -1.79 -26.65 20.93
CA SER A 48 -2.10 -27.19 22.24
C SER A 48 -3.60 -27.39 22.40
N ASN A 49 -4.03 -27.88 23.53
CA ASN A 49 -5.45 -28.12 23.82
C ASN A 49 -6.07 -26.90 24.51
N ARG A 50 -7.20 -26.41 23.96
CA ARG A 50 -8.14 -25.49 24.60
C ARG A 50 -7.56 -24.11 24.98
N LYS A 51 -6.94 -23.41 24.06
CA LYS A 51 -6.53 -22.02 24.25
C LYS A 51 -7.58 -21.05 23.71
N SER A 52 -8.05 -20.15 24.55
CA SER A 52 -9.06 -19.14 24.21
C SER A 52 -8.49 -17.96 23.41
N ALA A 53 -7.19 -17.80 23.39
CA ALA A 53 -6.47 -16.78 22.64
C ALA A 53 -5.20 -17.37 22.04
N VAL A 54 -4.78 -16.81 20.91
CA VAL A 54 -3.58 -17.20 20.18
C VAL A 54 -2.51 -16.15 20.39
N ARG A 55 -1.32 -16.58 20.81
CA ARG A 55 -0.16 -15.69 20.91
C ARG A 55 0.43 -15.44 19.54
N MET A 56 0.40 -14.20 19.08
CA MET A 56 0.98 -13.75 17.82
C MET A 56 2.33 -13.09 18.05
N ILE A 57 3.40 -13.59 17.41
CA ILE A 57 4.77 -13.12 17.62
C ILE A 57 5.42 -12.83 16.28
N ASP A 58 5.88 -11.60 16.08
CA ASP A 58 6.71 -11.20 14.93
C ASP A 58 8.20 -11.26 15.30
N ALA A 59 8.83 -12.39 15.04
CA ALA A 59 10.26 -12.57 15.20
C ALA A 59 11.07 -12.34 13.93
N THR A 60 10.47 -11.74 12.87
CA THR A 60 11.12 -11.58 11.55
C THR A 60 12.41 -10.76 11.61
N LYS A 61 12.57 -9.90 12.62
CA LYS A 61 13.77 -9.08 12.88
C LYS A 61 14.67 -9.62 13.99
N MET A 62 14.27 -10.71 14.67
CA MET A 62 15.00 -11.31 15.78
C MET A 62 16.00 -12.35 15.25
N PHE A 63 17.11 -11.90 14.67
CA PHE A 63 18.13 -12.78 14.14
C PHE A 63 19.53 -12.17 14.19
N THR A 64 20.53 -13.02 14.18
CA THR A 64 21.94 -12.66 13.99
C THR A 64 22.31 -12.98 12.55
N LYS A 65 22.95 -12.04 11.84
CA LYS A 65 23.34 -12.22 10.45
C LYS A 65 24.53 -13.18 10.37
N GLY A 66 24.32 -14.34 9.76
CA GLY A 66 25.37 -15.29 9.44
C GLY A 66 25.98 -15.05 8.06
N ARG A 67 26.99 -15.86 7.70
CA ARG A 67 27.71 -15.71 6.40
C ARG A 67 26.86 -16.04 5.19
N ARG A 68 25.99 -17.05 5.28
CA ARG A 68 25.11 -17.51 4.18
C ARG A 68 23.64 -17.48 4.56
N THR A 69 23.33 -17.76 5.81
CA THR A 69 21.97 -17.80 6.38
C THR A 69 21.91 -16.92 7.62
N ASN A 70 20.73 -16.47 7.97
CA ASN A 70 20.46 -15.87 9.27
C ASN A 70 20.47 -16.98 10.33
N ILE A 71 20.80 -16.64 11.58
CA ILE A 71 20.92 -17.57 12.68
C ILE A 71 20.08 -17.04 13.85
N LEU A 72 19.40 -17.90 14.55
CA LEU A 72 18.81 -17.60 15.87
C LEU A 72 19.88 -17.86 16.94
N SER A 73 20.46 -16.81 17.50
CA SER A 73 21.34 -16.93 18.66
C SER A 73 20.53 -17.23 19.92
N ASP A 74 21.21 -17.67 21.01
CA ASP A 74 20.54 -17.90 22.30
C ASP A 74 19.76 -16.68 22.75
N LYS A 75 20.33 -15.49 22.60
CA LYS A 75 19.64 -14.23 22.89
C LYS A 75 18.37 -14.03 22.04
N ASN A 76 18.43 -14.34 20.74
CA ASN A 76 17.23 -14.24 19.89
C ASN A 76 16.13 -15.24 20.33
N ILE A 77 16.54 -16.42 20.79
CA ILE A 77 15.61 -17.42 21.32
C ILE A 77 15.00 -16.92 22.63
N GLU A 78 15.80 -16.36 23.53
CA GLU A 78 15.32 -15.74 24.77
C GLU A 78 14.34 -14.61 24.52
N ASP A 79 14.63 -13.72 23.56
CA ASP A 79 13.74 -12.63 23.15
C ASP A 79 12.39 -13.17 22.60
N ILE A 80 12.42 -14.25 21.83
CA ILE A 80 11.21 -14.92 21.32
C ILE A 80 10.42 -15.58 22.47
N LEU A 81 11.09 -16.23 23.40
CA LEU A 81 10.47 -16.84 24.58
C LEU A 81 9.89 -15.77 25.52
N PHE A 82 10.56 -14.63 25.65
CA PHE A 82 10.01 -13.50 26.40
C PHE A 82 8.73 -12.98 25.74
N ALA A 83 8.75 -12.78 24.41
CA ALA A 83 7.58 -12.37 23.63
C ALA A 83 6.45 -13.41 23.65
N TYR A 84 6.76 -14.69 23.82
CA TYR A 84 5.78 -15.75 23.99
C TYR A 84 4.98 -15.60 25.29
N ASN A 85 5.63 -15.19 26.36
CA ASN A 85 5.03 -15.08 27.68
C ASN A 85 4.47 -13.68 28.01
N ASN A 86 4.89 -12.64 27.26
CA ASN A 86 4.56 -11.25 27.55
C ASN A 86 4.06 -10.51 26.30
N ASP A 87 3.18 -9.53 26.48
CA ASP A 87 2.87 -8.57 25.43
C ASP A 87 4.03 -7.62 25.26
N THR A 88 4.47 -7.45 24.01
CA THR A 88 5.59 -6.59 23.63
C THR A 88 5.21 -5.82 22.36
N GLU A 89 6.10 -4.98 21.86
CA GLU A 89 5.92 -4.36 20.53
C GLU A 89 5.83 -5.40 19.40
N ASN A 90 6.39 -6.60 19.61
CA ASN A 90 6.46 -7.69 18.63
C ASN A 90 5.56 -8.88 18.97
N SER A 91 4.72 -8.78 20.01
CA SER A 91 3.82 -9.87 20.42
C SER A 91 2.54 -9.38 21.07
N ILE A 92 1.43 -10.06 20.76
CA ILE A 92 0.10 -9.78 21.29
C ILE A 92 -0.70 -11.09 21.40
N SER A 93 -1.60 -11.17 22.39
CA SER A 93 -2.60 -12.24 22.47
C SER A 93 -3.87 -11.83 21.74
N VAL A 94 -4.32 -12.66 20.80
CA VAL A 94 -5.49 -12.41 19.95
C VAL A 94 -6.58 -13.43 20.27
N GLY A 95 -7.77 -12.95 20.64
CA GLY A 95 -8.90 -13.80 20.93
C GLY A 95 -9.49 -14.48 19.68
N ASN A 96 -10.08 -15.66 19.84
CA ASN A 96 -10.65 -16.42 18.71
C ASN A 96 -11.75 -15.64 17.98
N THR A 97 -12.50 -14.78 18.65
CA THR A 97 -13.52 -13.91 18.01
C THR A 97 -12.87 -12.94 17.04
N GLU A 98 -11.75 -12.34 17.41
CA GLU A 98 -11.00 -11.42 16.54
C GLU A 98 -10.37 -12.14 15.35
N LEU A 99 -9.88 -13.38 15.56
CA LEU A 99 -9.40 -14.22 14.46
C LEU A 99 -10.50 -14.55 13.44
N LYS A 100 -11.73 -14.81 13.90
CA LYS A 100 -12.89 -15.05 13.04
C LYS A 100 -13.22 -13.82 12.16
N VAL A 101 -13.28 -12.64 12.75
CA VAL A 101 -13.50 -11.37 12.06
C VAL A 101 -12.39 -11.12 11.02
N ASN A 102 -11.18 -11.56 11.30
CA ASN A 102 -10.02 -11.45 10.44
C ASN A 102 -9.80 -12.65 9.52
N GLU A 103 -10.88 -13.38 9.12
CA GLU A 103 -10.84 -14.52 8.19
C GLU A 103 -9.89 -15.64 8.63
N TYR A 104 -9.80 -15.85 9.93
CA TYR A 104 -8.91 -16.84 10.55
C TYR A 104 -7.44 -16.70 10.13
N ALA A 105 -6.99 -15.48 9.84
CA ALA A 105 -5.60 -15.25 9.47
C ALA A 105 -4.68 -15.50 10.70
N LEU A 106 -3.68 -16.35 10.49
CA LEU A 106 -2.65 -16.68 11.46
C LEU A 106 -1.34 -15.96 11.10
N SER A 107 -1.40 -14.61 10.96
CA SER A 107 -0.28 -13.75 10.61
C SER A 107 -0.05 -12.72 11.71
N PRO A 108 1.02 -12.83 12.50
CA PRO A 108 1.31 -11.92 13.61
C PRO A 108 1.31 -10.44 13.20
N GLN A 109 1.94 -10.11 12.07
CA GLN A 109 2.04 -8.74 11.58
C GLN A 109 0.66 -8.07 11.40
N ARG A 110 -0.39 -8.88 11.14
CA ARG A 110 -1.75 -8.37 10.97
C ARG A 110 -2.34 -7.81 12.26
N PHE A 111 -1.96 -8.37 13.40
CA PHE A 111 -2.51 -8.04 14.71
C PHE A 111 -1.59 -7.10 15.50
N LEU A 112 -0.29 -7.16 15.25
CA LEU A 112 0.71 -6.29 15.87
C LEU A 112 0.71 -4.86 15.31
N THR A 113 0.18 -4.68 14.12
CA THR A 113 -0.08 -3.33 13.61
C THR A 113 -1.16 -2.71 14.48
N LYS A 114 -0.79 -1.76 15.33
CA LYS A 114 -1.74 -1.01 16.18
C LYS A 114 -2.87 -0.56 15.26
N ASN A 115 -4.10 -0.92 15.57
CA ASN A 115 -5.26 -0.30 14.94
C ASN A 115 -5.14 1.19 15.20
N ILE A 116 -4.76 1.94 14.18
CA ILE A 116 -4.66 3.39 14.29
C ILE A 116 -6.10 3.87 14.38
N THR A 117 -6.51 4.22 15.59
CA THR A 117 -7.82 4.81 15.86
C THR A 117 -7.68 6.32 15.85
N PHE A 118 -8.58 6.98 15.19
CA PHE A 118 -8.66 8.45 15.14
C PHE A 118 -9.87 8.90 15.94
N ASN A 119 -9.77 10.00 16.68
CA ASN A 119 -10.87 10.54 17.48
C ASN A 119 -12.15 10.78 16.65
N ASN A 120 -11.99 11.19 15.37
CA ASN A 120 -13.06 11.37 14.40
C ASN A 120 -12.92 10.36 13.24
N GLY A 121 -12.50 9.12 13.55
CA GLY A 121 -12.30 8.08 12.56
C GLY A 121 -13.63 7.53 12.08
N MET A 122 -13.76 7.36 10.76
CA MET A 122 -14.87 6.62 10.15
C MET A 122 -14.35 5.66 9.08
N PRO A 123 -15.07 4.58 8.78
CA PRO A 123 -14.70 3.67 7.70
C PRO A 123 -14.60 4.41 6.37
N PHE A 124 -13.54 4.18 5.61
CA PHE A 124 -13.30 4.88 4.34
C PHE A 124 -14.44 4.69 3.34
N LYS A 125 -15.17 3.56 3.40
CA LYS A 125 -16.39 3.32 2.58
C LYS A 125 -17.44 4.41 2.73
N ASP A 126 -17.53 5.08 3.89
CA ASP A 126 -18.57 6.06 4.18
C ASP A 126 -18.30 7.42 3.48
N VAL A 127 -17.10 7.60 2.97
CA VAL A 127 -16.65 8.77 2.21
C VAL A 127 -16.32 8.46 0.74
N ILE A 128 -16.58 7.23 0.30
CA ILE A 128 -16.38 6.79 -1.09
C ILE A 128 -17.71 6.67 -1.81
N LYS A 129 -17.80 7.26 -3.01
CA LYS A 129 -18.89 6.99 -3.94
C LYS A 129 -18.65 5.72 -4.75
N LYS A 130 -17.43 5.55 -5.28
CA LYS A 130 -17.08 4.41 -6.14
C LYS A 130 -15.60 4.09 -6.06
N ILE A 131 -15.25 2.81 -6.09
CA ILE A 131 -13.89 2.33 -6.32
C ILE A 131 -13.87 1.55 -7.63
N LYS A 132 -12.96 1.92 -8.53
CA LYS A 132 -12.68 1.21 -9.77
C LYS A 132 -11.26 0.64 -9.68
N ARG A 133 -11.06 -0.54 -10.24
CA ARG A 133 -9.71 -1.04 -10.54
C ARG A 133 -9.27 -0.42 -11.85
N ALA A 134 -7.97 -0.16 -12.01
CA ALA A 134 -7.44 0.22 -13.31
C ALA A 134 -7.67 -0.87 -14.36
N THR A 135 -7.68 -0.48 -15.61
CA THR A 135 -7.91 -1.39 -16.73
C THR A 135 -6.81 -2.46 -16.80
N PRO A 136 -7.17 -3.75 -16.87
CA PRO A 136 -6.21 -4.82 -17.10
C PRO A 136 -5.81 -4.84 -18.57
N VAL A 137 -4.79 -4.10 -18.95
CA VAL A 137 -4.24 -4.08 -20.31
C VAL A 137 -2.85 -4.71 -20.27
N SER A 138 -2.56 -5.66 -21.17
CA SER A 138 -1.22 -6.19 -21.35
C SER A 138 -0.30 -5.15 -21.97
N ALA A 139 1.01 -5.24 -21.74
CA ALA A 139 1.99 -4.34 -22.32
C ALA A 139 1.86 -4.30 -23.86
N SER A 140 1.75 -5.47 -24.51
CA SER A 140 1.60 -5.58 -25.97
C SER A 140 0.30 -4.97 -26.51
N ALA A 141 -0.79 -5.01 -25.74
CA ALA A 141 -2.04 -4.36 -26.11
C ALA A 141 -1.90 -2.83 -25.96
N LEU A 142 -1.25 -2.37 -24.90
CA LEU A 142 -0.99 -0.96 -24.67
C LEU A 142 -0.11 -0.37 -25.78
N ASP A 143 0.95 -1.10 -26.19
CA ASP A 143 1.83 -0.68 -27.30
C ASP A 143 1.05 -0.50 -28.62
N ARG A 144 0.13 -1.42 -28.92
CA ARG A 144 -0.72 -1.31 -30.13
C ARG A 144 -1.66 -0.11 -30.08
N MET A 145 -2.18 0.22 -28.89
CA MET A 145 -3.08 1.35 -28.67
C MET A 145 -2.34 2.68 -28.60
N SER A 146 -1.03 2.67 -28.33
CA SER A 146 -0.23 3.88 -28.18
C SER A 146 -0.15 4.69 -29.47
N SER A 147 -0.15 6.02 -29.31
CA SER A 147 0.04 7.00 -30.38
C SER A 147 1.33 7.78 -30.14
N ASN A 148 2.09 8.00 -31.22
CA ASN A 148 3.21 8.94 -31.22
C ASN A 148 2.76 10.38 -31.46
N GLU A 149 1.54 10.55 -31.96
CA GLU A 149 0.91 11.85 -32.13
C GLU A 149 0.20 12.26 -30.85
N GLU A 150 0.15 13.55 -30.59
CA GLU A 150 -0.58 14.07 -29.43
C GLU A 150 -2.09 13.91 -29.63
N THR A 151 -2.74 13.29 -28.68
CA THR A 151 -4.19 13.08 -28.66
C THR A 151 -4.77 13.51 -27.32
N ASN A 152 -6.09 13.71 -27.29
CA ASN A 152 -6.80 13.97 -26.03
C ASN A 152 -7.04 12.72 -25.19
N ILE A 153 -6.59 11.55 -25.66
CA ILE A 153 -6.74 10.28 -24.97
C ILE A 153 -5.36 9.87 -24.43
N LYS A 154 -5.23 9.82 -23.14
CA LYS A 154 -3.97 9.50 -22.46
C LYS A 154 -4.13 8.29 -21.54
N TYR A 155 -3.02 7.66 -21.16
CA TYR A 155 -3.06 6.60 -20.15
C TYR A 155 -2.09 6.88 -19.01
N LEU A 156 -2.49 6.44 -17.82
CA LEU A 156 -1.75 6.63 -16.56
C LEU A 156 -1.23 5.29 -16.06
N ARG A 157 0.09 5.21 -15.85
CA ARG A 157 0.77 4.08 -15.17
C ARG A 157 1.26 4.53 -13.79
N LEU A 158 1.55 3.58 -12.92
CA LEU A 158 2.11 3.89 -11.60
C LEU A 158 3.46 4.63 -11.67
N GLN A 159 4.25 4.42 -12.71
CA GLN A 159 5.52 5.14 -12.91
C GLN A 159 5.33 6.62 -13.24
N ASP A 160 4.18 6.97 -13.79
CA ASP A 160 3.83 8.35 -14.16
C ASP A 160 3.36 9.18 -12.94
N ILE A 161 3.22 8.53 -11.77
CA ILE A 161 3.02 9.18 -10.47
C ILE A 161 4.36 9.30 -9.77
N GLN A 162 4.84 10.55 -9.64
CA GLN A 162 6.13 10.88 -9.04
C GLN A 162 5.93 11.90 -7.90
N SER A 163 6.36 11.54 -6.69
CA SER A 163 6.18 12.39 -5.49
C SER A 163 4.72 12.83 -5.29
N GLY A 164 3.78 11.91 -5.52
CA GLY A 164 2.35 12.19 -5.36
C GLY A 164 1.71 13.02 -6.47
N ILE A 165 2.43 13.34 -7.54
CA ILE A 165 1.96 14.15 -8.67
C ILE A 165 1.92 13.29 -9.92
N ILE A 166 0.87 13.40 -10.70
CA ILE A 166 0.75 12.81 -12.03
C ILE A 166 1.52 13.71 -12.99
N ARG A 167 2.39 13.14 -13.83
CA ARG A 167 3.14 13.88 -14.85
C ARG A 167 2.18 14.45 -15.89
N ASP A 168 2.51 15.63 -16.43
CA ASP A 168 1.71 16.28 -17.48
C ASP A 168 1.89 15.60 -18.86
N ASP A 169 3.09 15.02 -19.09
CA ASP A 169 3.50 14.35 -20.34
C ASP A 169 3.09 12.87 -20.37
N LEU A 170 1.83 12.58 -20.10
CA LEU A 170 1.29 11.23 -20.20
C LEU A 170 1.32 10.74 -21.66
N HIS A 171 1.58 9.45 -21.83
CA HIS A 171 1.54 8.82 -23.15
C HIS A 171 0.14 8.84 -23.76
N CYS A 172 0.06 9.05 -25.06
CA CYS A 172 -1.18 9.13 -25.81
C CYS A 172 -1.65 7.76 -26.29
N LEU A 173 -2.97 7.61 -26.41
CA LEU A 173 -3.63 6.49 -27.06
C LEU A 173 -4.32 6.97 -28.34
N LYS A 174 -4.40 6.10 -29.36
CA LYS A 174 -5.14 6.34 -30.60
C LYS A 174 -6.64 6.37 -30.34
N GLU A 175 -7.11 5.43 -29.55
CA GLU A 175 -8.52 5.23 -29.26
C GLU A 175 -8.73 4.50 -27.93
N ILE A 176 -9.96 4.48 -27.44
CA ILE A 176 -10.41 3.73 -26.27
C ILE A 176 -11.47 2.74 -26.73
N GLU A 177 -11.32 1.46 -26.36
CA GLU A 177 -12.35 0.47 -26.60
C GLU A 177 -13.61 0.78 -25.76
N PRO A 178 -14.84 0.53 -26.28
CA PRO A 178 -16.08 0.83 -25.56
C PRO A 178 -16.13 0.24 -24.14
N ARG A 179 -15.56 -0.96 -23.95
CA ARG A 179 -15.48 -1.63 -22.63
C ARG A 179 -14.53 -0.91 -21.66
N GLN A 180 -13.63 -0.06 -22.13
CA GLN A 180 -12.64 0.65 -21.31
C GLN A 180 -13.18 2.00 -20.79
N VAL A 181 -14.22 2.55 -21.41
CA VAL A 181 -14.82 3.83 -21.01
C VAL A 181 -15.21 3.86 -19.53
N GLN A 182 -15.69 2.74 -18.99
CA GLN A 182 -16.07 2.62 -17.58
C GLN A 182 -14.89 2.82 -16.59
N TYR A 183 -13.65 2.68 -17.05
CA TYR A 183 -12.43 2.82 -16.24
C TYR A 183 -11.85 4.23 -16.27
N LEU A 184 -12.29 5.09 -17.19
CA LEU A 184 -11.78 6.45 -17.30
C LEU A 184 -11.82 7.18 -15.96
N LEU A 185 -10.77 7.95 -15.71
CA LEU A 185 -10.70 8.81 -14.55
C LEU A 185 -11.67 9.98 -14.69
N LYS A 186 -12.23 10.37 -13.58
CA LYS A 186 -12.90 11.64 -13.41
C LYS A 186 -11.95 12.65 -12.77
N ASP A 187 -12.25 13.93 -12.94
CA ASP A 187 -11.55 14.96 -12.20
C ASP A 187 -11.72 14.74 -10.69
N GLU A 188 -10.66 14.99 -9.94
CA GLU A 188 -10.55 14.75 -8.49
C GLU A 188 -10.66 13.27 -8.04
N ASP A 189 -10.65 12.27 -8.94
CA ASP A 189 -10.49 10.87 -8.54
C ASP A 189 -9.18 10.69 -7.76
N LEU A 190 -9.27 10.05 -6.58
CA LEU A 190 -8.09 9.68 -5.81
C LEU A 190 -7.49 8.39 -6.38
N ILE A 191 -6.23 8.45 -6.77
CA ILE A 191 -5.47 7.32 -7.28
C ILE A 191 -4.65 6.72 -6.14
N LEU A 192 -4.76 5.41 -5.95
CA LEU A 192 -3.98 4.67 -4.95
C LEU A 192 -3.36 3.43 -5.61
N SER A 193 -2.04 3.23 -5.44
CA SER A 193 -1.41 1.99 -5.89
C SER A 193 -1.95 0.80 -5.10
N LYS A 194 -2.25 -0.30 -5.82
CA LYS A 194 -2.75 -1.54 -5.24
C LYS A 194 -1.65 -2.38 -4.60
N ILE A 195 -0.43 -2.28 -5.13
CA ILE A 195 0.74 -3.09 -4.76
C ILE A 195 1.95 -2.20 -4.45
N GLY A 196 2.90 -2.79 -3.74
CA GLY A 196 4.16 -2.13 -3.37
C GLY A 196 4.05 -1.33 -2.07
N PHE A 197 5.21 -0.94 -1.53
CA PHE A 197 5.32 -0.04 -0.38
C PHE A 197 6.60 0.79 -0.54
N PRO A 198 6.58 2.12 -0.34
CA PRO A 198 5.42 2.96 0.01
C PRO A 198 4.37 3.02 -1.10
N TYR A 199 3.09 3.16 -0.70
CA TYR A 199 2.00 3.28 -1.66
C TYR A 199 2.02 4.63 -2.35
N LYS A 200 1.80 4.64 -3.67
CA LYS A 200 1.66 5.89 -4.42
C LYS A 200 0.24 6.40 -4.34
N VAL A 201 0.09 7.67 -4.02
CA VAL A 201 -1.20 8.36 -3.92
C VAL A 201 -1.15 9.61 -4.81
N ALA A 202 -2.21 9.86 -5.58
CA ALA A 202 -2.34 11.08 -6.39
C ALA A 202 -3.82 11.48 -6.48
N VAL A 203 -4.09 12.72 -6.83
CA VAL A 203 -5.41 13.20 -7.21
C VAL A 203 -5.37 13.53 -8.69
N ALA A 204 -6.33 13.00 -9.45
CA ALA A 204 -6.43 13.22 -10.88
C ALA A 204 -6.84 14.68 -11.16
N LYS A 205 -6.15 15.34 -12.08
CA LYS A 205 -6.57 16.60 -12.71
C LYS A 205 -6.91 16.31 -14.15
N ILE A 206 -8.18 16.33 -14.50
CA ILE A 206 -8.65 16.04 -15.85
C ILE A 206 -9.09 17.34 -16.51
N VAL A 207 -8.38 17.69 -17.58
CA VAL A 207 -8.71 18.88 -18.38
C VAL A 207 -9.99 18.59 -19.19
N PRO A 208 -10.91 19.54 -19.34
CA PRO A 208 -12.08 19.38 -20.20
C PRO A 208 -11.70 18.89 -21.62
N GLY A 209 -12.37 17.83 -22.09
CA GLY A 209 -12.09 17.19 -23.39
C GLY A 209 -10.98 16.13 -23.34
N GLN A 210 -10.26 15.98 -22.24
CA GLN A 210 -9.26 14.93 -22.04
C GLN A 210 -9.87 13.67 -21.46
N SER A 211 -9.40 12.52 -21.92
CA SER A 211 -9.72 11.20 -21.37
C SER A 211 -8.46 10.54 -20.86
N VAL A 212 -8.44 10.09 -19.61
CA VAL A 212 -7.27 9.42 -19.02
C VAL A 212 -7.66 8.01 -18.55
N LEU A 213 -6.98 7.00 -19.11
CA LEU A 213 -7.21 5.59 -18.79
C LEU A 213 -6.17 5.11 -17.79
N PRO A 214 -6.54 4.80 -16.54
CA PRO A 214 -5.61 4.20 -15.58
C PRO A 214 -5.34 2.74 -15.94
N VAL A 215 -4.07 2.34 -15.98
CA VAL A 215 -3.65 0.98 -16.32
C VAL A 215 -2.78 0.36 -15.24
N GLY A 216 -2.91 -0.96 -15.05
CA GLY A 216 -2.07 -1.71 -14.13
C GLY A 216 -2.61 -1.80 -12.69
N ASN A 217 -1.70 -1.79 -11.73
CA ASN A 217 -2.01 -2.10 -10.33
C ASN A 217 -2.36 -0.84 -9.52
N MET A 218 -3.48 -0.21 -9.82
CA MET A 218 -3.99 0.94 -9.07
C MET A 218 -5.52 0.89 -8.91
N TYR A 219 -5.99 1.66 -7.97
CA TYR A 219 -7.40 2.00 -7.76
C TYR A 219 -7.63 3.44 -8.17
N ALA A 220 -8.75 3.70 -8.83
CA ALA A 220 -9.35 5.02 -9.00
C ALA A 220 -10.57 5.11 -8.08
N ILE A 221 -10.56 6.06 -7.18
CA ILE A 221 -11.53 6.18 -6.09
C ILE A 221 -12.25 7.51 -6.22
N GLU A 222 -13.52 7.44 -6.58
CA GLU A 222 -14.43 8.58 -6.58
C GLU A 222 -14.87 8.85 -5.14
N LEU A 223 -14.41 9.96 -4.56
CA LEU A 223 -14.75 10.38 -3.21
C LEU A 223 -16.09 11.13 -3.18
N ASP A 224 -16.75 11.12 -2.04
CA ASP A 224 -17.88 11.99 -1.76
C ASP A 224 -17.37 13.37 -1.31
N THR A 225 -17.21 14.28 -2.27
CA THR A 225 -16.66 15.62 -2.03
C THR A 225 -17.54 16.50 -1.13
N THR A 226 -18.78 16.07 -0.82
CA THR A 226 -19.59 16.74 0.21
C THR A 226 -19.17 16.38 1.63
N LYS A 227 -18.40 15.31 1.80
CA LYS A 227 -17.92 14.80 3.09
C LYS A 227 -16.40 14.96 3.27
N VAL A 228 -15.63 14.79 2.18
CA VAL A 228 -14.17 14.84 2.23
C VAL A 228 -13.58 15.59 1.06
N ASN A 229 -12.52 16.34 1.35
CA ASN A 229 -11.68 16.96 0.33
C ASN A 229 -10.66 15.94 -0.20
N PRO A 230 -10.54 15.70 -1.51
CA PRO A 230 -9.62 14.72 -2.09
C PRO A 230 -8.15 14.96 -1.71
N TYR A 231 -7.73 16.21 -1.67
CA TYR A 231 -6.34 16.58 -1.29
C TYR A 231 -6.09 16.42 0.22
N TYR A 232 -7.13 16.55 1.05
CA TYR A 232 -7.05 16.22 2.47
C TYR A 232 -6.78 14.71 2.65
N ILE A 233 -7.57 13.85 2.00
CA ILE A 233 -7.39 12.38 2.04
C ILE A 233 -6.03 11.99 1.48
N LYS A 234 -5.60 12.63 0.38
CA LYS A 234 -4.27 12.41 -0.17
C LYS A 234 -3.19 12.76 0.85
N SER A 235 -3.25 13.95 1.47
CA SER A 235 -2.28 14.39 2.46
C SER A 235 -2.22 13.46 3.67
N PHE A 236 -3.37 12.93 4.10
CA PHE A 236 -3.44 11.93 5.14
C PHE A 236 -2.74 10.64 4.73
N PHE A 237 -3.02 10.06 3.56
CA PHE A 237 -2.39 8.80 3.13
C PHE A 237 -0.88 8.91 2.89
N GLU A 238 -0.37 10.10 2.57
CA GLU A 238 1.06 10.36 2.45
C GLU A 238 1.74 10.73 3.78
N SER A 239 0.97 10.98 4.84
CA SER A 239 1.52 11.18 6.19
C SER A 239 2.03 9.86 6.77
N GLU A 240 2.87 9.95 7.80
CA GLU A 240 3.37 8.78 8.53
C GLU A 240 2.22 7.93 9.09
N GLN A 241 1.19 8.56 9.66
CA GLN A 241 0.02 7.88 10.21
C GLN A 241 -0.80 7.20 9.12
N GLY A 242 -1.05 7.86 8.00
CA GLY A 242 -1.79 7.31 6.88
C GLY A 242 -1.04 6.19 6.16
N ALA A 243 0.27 6.33 5.99
CA ALA A 243 1.13 5.29 5.45
C ALA A 243 1.12 4.04 6.35
N ALA A 244 1.19 4.22 7.67
CA ALA A 244 1.06 3.14 8.64
C ALA A 244 -0.34 2.49 8.59
N ALA A 245 -1.41 3.29 8.46
CA ALA A 245 -2.78 2.82 8.31
C ALA A 245 -2.95 1.98 7.02
N LEU A 246 -2.44 2.44 5.87
CA LEU A 246 -2.43 1.66 4.62
C LEU A 246 -1.63 0.36 4.78
N LYS A 247 -0.47 0.41 5.44
CA LYS A 247 0.36 -0.77 5.71
C LYS A 247 -0.38 -1.79 6.56
N SER A 248 -1.18 -1.37 7.55
CA SER A 248 -1.93 -2.26 8.44
C SER A 248 -2.95 -3.13 7.74
N ILE A 249 -3.50 -2.66 6.61
CA ILE A 249 -4.51 -3.37 5.83
C ILE A 249 -3.92 -4.20 4.68
N THR A 250 -2.60 -4.25 4.53
CA THR A 250 -1.95 -5.01 3.46
C THR A 250 -1.94 -6.50 3.72
N THR A 251 -1.90 -7.26 2.63
CA THR A 251 -1.68 -8.72 2.63
C THR A 251 -0.54 -9.05 1.70
N GLY A 252 0.13 -10.16 1.97
CA GLY A 252 1.25 -10.63 1.17
C GLY A 252 2.58 -10.09 1.68
N GLU A 253 3.50 -10.98 2.02
CA GLU A 253 4.82 -10.64 2.58
C GLU A 253 5.82 -10.28 1.50
N THR A 254 5.76 -10.94 0.34
CA THR A 254 6.68 -10.70 -0.78
C THR A 254 6.24 -9.48 -1.60
N ILE A 255 4.95 -9.37 -1.87
CA ILE A 255 4.35 -8.25 -2.59
C ILE A 255 3.15 -7.78 -1.77
N PRO A 256 3.29 -6.67 -1.02
CA PRO A 256 2.18 -6.10 -0.25
C PRO A 256 1.04 -5.68 -1.17
N ILE A 257 -0.17 -6.17 -0.91
CA ILE A 257 -1.37 -5.89 -1.69
C ILE A 257 -2.46 -5.35 -0.78
N ILE A 258 -3.12 -4.28 -1.18
CA ILE A 258 -4.34 -3.79 -0.55
C ILE A 258 -5.55 -4.38 -1.28
N SER A 259 -6.47 -5.06 -0.57
CA SER A 259 -7.76 -5.47 -1.13
C SER A 259 -8.79 -4.36 -1.01
N VAL A 260 -9.80 -4.36 -1.91
CA VAL A 260 -10.88 -3.35 -1.88
C VAL A 260 -11.65 -3.40 -0.55
N ASP A 261 -11.94 -4.60 -0.04
CA ASP A 261 -12.73 -4.75 1.19
C ASP A 261 -11.98 -4.21 2.42
N ARG A 262 -10.67 -4.43 2.49
CA ARG A 262 -9.85 -3.88 3.56
C ARG A 262 -9.72 -2.37 3.46
N LEU A 263 -9.53 -1.86 2.23
CA LEU A 263 -9.47 -0.42 2.00
C LEU A 263 -10.78 0.27 2.39
N LYS A 264 -11.92 -0.33 2.07
CA LYS A 264 -13.24 0.18 2.47
C LYS A 264 -13.44 0.26 3.98
N ASN A 265 -12.89 -0.68 4.73
CA ASN A 265 -13.04 -0.74 6.18
C ASN A 265 -11.90 -0.02 6.95
N LEU A 266 -10.92 0.55 6.23
CA LEU A 266 -9.88 1.36 6.83
C LEU A 266 -10.47 2.55 7.55
N GLN A 267 -10.08 2.79 8.80
CA GLN A 267 -10.45 4.00 9.52
C GLN A 267 -9.63 5.17 8.97
N VAL A 268 -10.33 6.25 8.63
CA VAL A 268 -9.73 7.52 8.18
C VAL A 268 -10.25 8.66 9.04
N PRO A 269 -9.41 9.63 9.43
CA PRO A 269 -9.89 10.80 10.15
C PRO A 269 -10.71 11.68 9.21
N VAL A 270 -11.86 12.14 9.66
CA VAL A 270 -12.74 13.04 8.88
C VAL A 270 -13.19 14.18 9.79
N PRO A 271 -12.34 15.22 9.99
CA PRO A 271 -12.75 16.44 10.68
C PRO A 271 -13.77 17.22 9.86
N ASP A 272 -14.22 18.36 10.36
CA ASP A 272 -15.11 19.23 9.59
C ASP A 272 -14.46 19.74 8.30
N MET A 273 -15.28 20.16 7.33
CA MET A 273 -14.82 20.56 6.01
C MET A 273 -13.91 21.79 6.04
N ALA A 274 -14.05 22.68 7.01
CA ALA A 274 -13.22 23.86 7.14
C ALA A 274 -11.77 23.47 7.50
N GLU A 275 -11.60 22.53 8.43
CA GLU A 275 -10.31 22.00 8.81
C GLU A 275 -9.68 21.19 7.68
N GLN A 276 -10.46 20.33 7.00
CA GLN A 276 -10.01 19.60 5.83
C GLN A 276 -9.47 20.55 4.75
N ASN A 277 -10.21 21.61 4.41
CA ASN A 277 -9.80 22.59 3.39
C ASN A 277 -8.54 23.35 3.82
N LYS A 278 -8.40 23.69 5.09
CA LYS A 278 -7.18 24.33 5.62
C LYS A 278 -5.96 23.43 5.42
N ILE A 279 -6.08 22.14 5.72
CA ILE A 279 -4.99 21.16 5.54
C ILE A 279 -4.71 20.96 4.05
N ALA A 280 -5.75 20.78 3.21
CA ALA A 280 -5.62 20.60 1.77
C ALA A 280 -4.92 21.80 1.09
N ASN A 281 -5.31 23.03 1.44
CA ASN A 281 -4.68 24.23 0.89
C ASN A 281 -3.20 24.37 1.30
N LYS A 282 -2.88 24.08 2.56
CA LYS A 282 -1.48 24.05 3.01
C LYS A 282 -0.69 22.97 2.28
N TYR A 283 -1.27 21.78 2.11
CA TYR A 283 -0.64 20.70 1.39
C TYR A 283 -0.38 21.04 -0.09
N LEU A 284 -1.37 21.66 -0.77
CA LEU A 284 -1.22 22.11 -2.16
C LEU A 284 -0.13 23.17 -2.31
N ALA A 285 -0.07 24.15 -1.42
CA ALA A 285 0.97 25.19 -1.44
C ALA A 285 2.39 24.58 -1.33
N VAL A 286 2.58 23.56 -0.47
CA VAL A 286 3.87 22.87 -0.36
C VAL A 286 4.17 22.04 -1.61
N LEU A 287 3.16 21.39 -2.22
CA LEU A 287 3.34 20.67 -3.48
C LEU A 287 3.79 21.59 -4.61
N ASP A 288 3.18 22.77 -4.73
CA ASP A 288 3.54 23.75 -5.75
C ASP A 288 4.98 24.27 -5.53
N GLU A 289 5.38 24.50 -4.27
CA GLU A 289 6.76 24.85 -3.93
C GLU A 289 7.74 23.75 -4.36
N ILE A 290 7.42 22.47 -4.08
CA ILE A 290 8.23 21.34 -4.49
C ILE A 290 8.37 21.27 -6.01
N GLN A 291 7.30 21.52 -6.77
CA GLN A 291 7.35 21.55 -8.23
C GLN A 291 8.27 22.66 -8.75
N VAL A 292 8.16 23.87 -8.21
CA VAL A 292 9.03 24.99 -8.56
C VAL A 292 10.50 24.68 -8.26
N LEU A 293 10.79 24.09 -7.10
CA LEU A 293 12.16 23.70 -6.73
C LEU A 293 12.72 22.61 -7.65
N LYS A 294 11.90 21.61 -8.03
CA LYS A 294 12.32 20.57 -8.98
C LYS A 294 12.64 21.15 -10.36
N LEU A 295 11.82 22.08 -10.85
CA LEU A 295 12.07 22.74 -12.13
C LEU A 295 13.37 23.58 -12.08
N LYS A 296 13.63 24.28 -10.97
CA LYS A 296 14.89 25.00 -10.76
C LYS A 296 16.09 24.08 -10.73
N LEU A 297 15.95 22.93 -10.03
CA LEU A 297 17.01 21.92 -9.96
C LEU A 297 17.29 21.32 -11.34
N GLN A 298 16.25 20.97 -12.11
CA GLN A 298 16.41 20.46 -13.47
C GLN A 298 17.16 21.46 -14.35
N LYS A 299 16.74 22.73 -14.39
CA LYS A 299 17.42 23.78 -15.15
C LYS A 299 18.87 23.99 -14.73
N ALA A 300 19.18 23.84 -13.43
CA ALA A 300 20.56 23.94 -12.96
C ALA A 300 21.40 22.73 -13.38
N THR A 301 20.81 21.53 -13.34
CA THR A 301 21.46 20.29 -13.81
C THR A 301 21.73 20.34 -15.31
N ASP A 302 20.75 20.81 -16.12
CA ASP A 302 20.93 20.97 -17.56
C ASP A 302 22.05 21.95 -17.89
N ARG A 303 22.13 23.08 -17.19
CA ARG A 303 23.25 24.03 -17.34
C ARG A 303 24.58 23.40 -16.97
N LEU A 304 24.63 22.63 -15.87
CA LEU A 304 25.84 21.95 -15.44
C LEU A 304 26.33 20.96 -16.52
N ASN A 305 25.42 20.19 -17.13
CA ASN A 305 25.73 19.23 -18.18
C ASN A 305 26.25 19.92 -19.45
N ASN A 306 25.77 21.13 -19.75
CA ASN A 306 26.13 21.88 -20.97
C ASN A 306 27.37 22.77 -20.81
N VAL A 307 27.93 22.92 -19.60
CA VAL A 307 29.09 23.80 -19.34
C VAL A 307 30.28 23.51 -20.28
N PHE A 308 30.55 22.26 -20.58
CA PHE A 308 31.67 21.87 -21.45
C PHE A 308 31.38 22.17 -22.93
N ASP A 309 30.14 22.03 -23.37
CA ASP A 309 29.75 22.27 -24.78
C ASP A 309 29.71 23.77 -25.08
N GLU A 310 29.31 24.60 -24.14
CA GLU A 310 29.41 26.09 -24.29
C GLU A 310 30.86 26.58 -24.44
N MET A 311 31.85 25.84 -23.93
CA MET A 311 33.26 26.16 -24.11
C MET A 311 33.79 25.75 -25.48
N LYS A 312 33.24 24.71 -26.12
CA LYS A 312 33.63 24.27 -27.48
C LYS A 312 33.26 25.30 -28.58
N GLU A 313 32.18 26.05 -28.39
CA GLU A 313 31.78 27.08 -29.35
C GLU A 313 32.67 28.36 -29.28
N ARG A 314 33.57 28.46 -28.27
CA ARG A 314 34.50 29.60 -28.08
C ARG A 314 35.98 29.26 -28.41
N ILE A 315 36.26 28.02 -28.82
CA ILE A 315 37.56 27.57 -29.30
C ILE A 315 37.46 27.27 -30.79
#